data_2a9816134da410d153f76724afebaead
#
_entry.id   2a9816134da410d153f76724afebaead
#
_cell.length_a   1.000
_cell.length_b   1.000
_cell.length_c   1.000
_cell.angle_alpha   90.00
_cell.angle_beta   90.00
_cell.angle_gamma   90.00
#
_symmetry.space_group_name_H-M   'P 1'
#
loop_
_entity.id
_entity.type
_entity.pdbx_description
1 polymer ?
#
loop_
_entity_poly.entity_id
_entity_poly.type
_entity_poly.pdbx_seq_one_letter_code
_entity_poly.pdbx_strand_id
1 'polypeptide(L)'
;MKVDERGFEESIEDALLAGGYLKSTPQHFDPVLGLDTAELYAFIGATQIEEWESLLGRYGNDPDTAQRGFAKRLAAELDSRGTVEVLRHGVVDLGVTIRLAFFKPAHGLTPELERLYEANRVSVTRQLAYEPGSIKTLDMALLVNGIPTATAELK
;
A
#
# COMPACT_ATOMS: atom_id res chain seq x y z
N MET A 1 12.70 -23.86 -25.93
CA MET A 1 13.25 -23.08 -24.81
C MET A 1 12.28 -23.18 -23.63
N LYS A 2 12.63 -23.85 -22.56
CA LYS A 2 11.83 -23.76 -21.33
C LYS A 2 12.06 -22.38 -20.75
N VAL A 3 11.09 -21.50 -20.86
CA VAL A 3 11.04 -20.32 -20.01
C VAL A 3 10.74 -20.89 -18.64
N ASP A 4 11.67 -20.81 -17.71
CA ASP A 4 11.35 -21.20 -16.36
C ASP A 4 10.45 -20.14 -15.75
N GLU A 5 9.59 -20.56 -14.84
CA GLU A 5 8.61 -19.73 -14.16
C GLU A 5 9.27 -18.50 -13.50
N ARG A 6 10.44 -18.68 -12.93
CA ARG A 6 11.23 -17.64 -12.30
C ARG A 6 11.70 -16.57 -13.30
N GLY A 7 12.20 -16.99 -14.45
CA GLY A 7 12.61 -16.06 -15.52
C GLY A 7 11.44 -15.26 -16.06
N PHE A 8 10.24 -15.85 -16.08
CA PHE A 8 9.01 -15.15 -16.47
C PHE A 8 8.60 -14.12 -15.43
N GLU A 9 8.62 -14.45 -14.15
CA GLU A 9 8.37 -13.48 -13.07
C GLU A 9 9.34 -12.30 -13.13
N GLU A 10 10.64 -12.57 -13.31
CA GLU A 10 11.67 -11.53 -13.42
C GLU A 10 11.42 -10.59 -14.60
N SER A 11 11.02 -11.12 -15.73
CA SER A 11 10.71 -10.34 -16.93
C SER A 11 9.51 -9.41 -16.72
N ILE A 12 8.47 -9.87 -16.03
CA ILE A 12 7.30 -9.06 -15.69
C ILE A 12 7.68 -7.98 -14.67
N GLU A 13 8.42 -8.34 -13.63
CA GLU A 13 8.89 -7.39 -12.63
C GLU A 13 9.71 -6.27 -13.29
N ASP A 14 10.67 -6.61 -14.14
CA ASP A 14 11.52 -5.65 -14.85
C ASP A 14 10.68 -4.67 -15.69
N ALA A 15 9.66 -5.17 -16.38
CA ALA A 15 8.75 -4.35 -17.18
C ALA A 15 7.94 -3.38 -16.30
N LEU A 16 7.46 -3.83 -15.15
CA LEU A 16 6.75 -3.01 -14.19
C LEU A 16 7.65 -1.92 -13.59
N LEU A 17 8.87 -2.27 -13.20
CA LEU A 17 9.85 -1.31 -12.67
C LEU A 17 10.22 -0.26 -13.71
N ALA A 18 10.40 -0.65 -14.96
CA ALA A 18 10.63 0.28 -16.08
C ALA A 18 9.42 1.21 -16.30
N GLY A 19 8.21 0.77 -15.98
CA GLY A 19 6.99 1.56 -16.05
C GLY A 19 6.71 2.44 -14.84
N GLY A 20 7.61 2.48 -13.84
CA GLY A 20 7.51 3.36 -12.69
C GLY A 20 7.05 2.69 -11.39
N TYR A 21 6.83 1.37 -11.38
CA TYR A 21 6.56 0.63 -10.15
C TYR A 21 7.79 0.59 -9.27
N LEU A 22 7.59 0.65 -7.95
CA LEU A 22 8.63 0.46 -6.96
C LEU A 22 8.74 -1.03 -6.61
N LYS A 23 9.96 -1.50 -6.39
CA LYS A 23 10.17 -2.85 -5.88
C LYS A 23 10.04 -2.85 -4.36
N SER A 24 9.11 -3.64 -3.83
CA SER A 24 9.01 -3.89 -2.40
C SER A 24 9.48 -5.31 -2.07
N THR A 25 9.69 -5.58 -0.79
CA THR A 25 10.16 -6.88 -0.30
C THR A 25 9.05 -7.58 0.49
N PRO A 26 8.96 -8.92 0.42
CA PRO A 26 7.98 -9.67 1.21
C PRO A 26 8.07 -9.44 2.72
N GLN A 27 9.26 -9.07 3.22
CA GLN A 27 9.50 -8.82 4.64
C GLN A 27 8.77 -7.59 5.18
N HIS A 28 8.42 -6.63 4.33
CA HIS A 28 7.64 -5.45 4.71
C HIS A 28 6.13 -5.73 4.79
N PHE A 29 5.70 -6.86 4.27
CA PHE A 29 4.30 -7.22 4.25
C PHE A 29 3.90 -7.93 5.55
N ASP A 30 2.86 -7.41 6.19
CA ASP A 30 2.23 -8.04 7.35
C ASP A 30 1.08 -8.93 6.88
N PRO A 31 1.22 -10.27 6.93
CA PRO A 31 0.18 -11.18 6.44
C PRO A 31 -1.06 -11.22 7.33
N VAL A 32 -0.96 -10.79 8.59
CA VAL A 32 -2.13 -10.70 9.49
C VAL A 32 -3.01 -9.53 9.09
N LEU A 33 -2.40 -8.39 8.76
CA LEU A 33 -3.12 -7.18 8.36
C LEU A 33 -3.40 -7.12 6.86
N GLY A 34 -2.63 -7.86 6.07
CA GLY A 34 -2.71 -7.81 4.61
C GLY A 34 -2.16 -6.50 4.02
N LEU A 35 -1.15 -5.91 4.64
CA LEU A 35 -0.60 -4.59 4.29
C LEU A 35 0.93 -4.61 4.20
N ASP A 36 1.48 -3.87 3.24
CA ASP A 36 2.88 -3.45 3.26
C ASP A 36 2.98 -2.14 4.04
N THR A 37 3.33 -2.24 5.31
CA THR A 37 3.33 -1.10 6.22
C THR A 37 4.44 -0.11 5.93
N ALA A 38 5.56 -0.53 5.36
CA ALA A 38 6.65 0.37 4.96
C ALA A 38 6.18 1.32 3.83
N GLU A 39 5.53 0.79 2.81
CA GLU A 39 4.97 1.59 1.71
C GLU A 39 3.82 2.49 2.18
N LEU A 40 2.96 1.97 3.05
CA LEU A 40 1.85 2.73 3.62
C LEU A 40 2.33 3.99 4.35
N TYR A 41 3.27 3.84 5.27
CA TYR A 41 3.74 4.99 6.07
C TYR A 41 4.67 5.91 5.29
N ALA A 42 5.39 5.43 4.28
CA ALA A 42 6.12 6.28 3.35
C ALA A 42 5.15 7.21 2.57
N PHE A 43 4.03 6.66 2.11
CA PHE A 43 2.99 7.45 1.43
C PHE A 43 2.34 8.47 2.36
N ILE A 44 1.89 8.06 3.55
CA ILE A 44 1.24 8.97 4.52
C ILE A 44 2.19 10.10 4.92
N GLY A 45 3.45 9.78 5.22
CA GLY A 45 4.46 10.78 5.59
C GLY A 45 4.78 11.78 4.48
N ALA A 46 4.71 11.36 3.22
CA ALA A 46 4.94 12.24 2.07
C ALA A 46 3.74 13.15 1.73
N THR A 47 2.53 12.76 2.12
CA THR A 47 1.30 13.42 1.64
C THR A 47 0.45 14.06 2.72
N GLN A 48 0.54 13.59 3.97
CA GLN A 48 -0.42 13.93 5.03
C GLN A 48 0.26 14.02 6.39
N ILE A 49 1.37 14.75 6.45
CA ILE A 49 2.14 14.85 7.71
C ILE A 49 1.34 15.51 8.84
N GLU A 50 0.54 16.52 8.54
CA GLU A 50 -0.27 17.24 9.54
C GLU A 50 -1.35 16.35 10.13
N GLU A 51 -2.07 15.62 9.28
CA GLU A 51 -3.09 14.66 9.69
C GLU A 51 -2.46 13.52 10.50
N TRP A 52 -1.29 13.04 10.06
CA TRP A 52 -0.58 12.01 10.80
C TRP A 52 -0.11 12.48 12.18
N GLU A 53 0.42 13.69 12.29
CA GLU A 53 0.80 14.28 13.59
C GLU A 53 -0.41 14.46 14.52
N SER A 54 -1.55 14.86 13.96
CA SER A 54 -2.81 14.93 14.71
C SER A 54 -3.24 13.56 15.25
N LEU A 55 -3.17 12.53 14.40
CA LEU A 55 -3.49 11.15 14.78
C LEU A 55 -2.50 10.61 15.82
N LEU A 56 -1.21 10.88 15.63
CA LEU A 56 -0.16 10.51 16.57
C LEU A 56 -0.46 11.07 17.98
N GLY A 57 -0.88 12.34 18.06
CA GLY A 57 -1.31 12.95 19.32
C GLY A 57 -2.48 12.20 19.97
N ARG A 58 -3.43 11.71 19.18
CA ARG A 58 -4.56 10.90 19.66
C ARG A 58 -4.15 9.54 20.21
N TYR A 59 -3.02 9.02 19.76
CA TYR A 59 -2.41 7.78 20.25
C TYR A 59 -1.35 8.01 21.36
N GLY A 60 -1.37 9.17 22.00
CA GLY A 60 -0.47 9.48 23.12
C GLY A 60 0.97 9.81 22.70
N ASN A 61 1.17 10.26 21.46
CA ASN A 61 2.48 10.61 20.89
C ASN A 61 3.50 9.45 20.85
N ASP A 62 3.00 8.21 20.85
CA ASP A 62 3.85 7.03 20.67
C ASP A 62 3.74 6.53 19.22
N PRO A 63 4.80 6.68 18.39
CA PRO A 63 4.77 6.29 16.98
C PRO A 63 4.42 4.83 16.75
N ASP A 64 4.95 3.91 17.56
CA ASP A 64 4.67 2.48 17.40
C ASP A 64 3.21 2.15 17.69
N THR A 65 2.64 2.75 18.72
CA THR A 65 1.22 2.58 19.07
C THR A 65 0.33 3.16 17.96
N ALA A 66 0.67 4.34 17.45
CA ALA A 66 -0.09 4.98 16.38
C ALA A 66 -0.05 4.16 15.09
N GLN A 67 1.12 3.68 14.68
CA GLN A 67 1.27 2.86 13.48
C GLN A 67 0.50 1.54 13.60
N ARG A 68 0.65 0.82 14.69
CA ARG A 68 -0.10 -0.42 14.91
C ARG A 68 -1.61 -0.19 14.98
N GLY A 69 -2.02 0.85 15.67
CA GLY A 69 -3.45 1.20 15.82
C GLY A 69 -4.09 1.56 14.50
N PHE A 70 -3.46 2.44 13.73
CA PHE A 70 -3.97 2.84 12.42
C PHE A 70 -3.98 1.68 11.41
N ALA A 71 -2.90 0.89 11.34
CA ALA A 71 -2.84 -0.26 10.43
C ALA A 71 -3.94 -1.27 10.75
N LYS A 72 -4.21 -1.54 12.01
CA LYS A 72 -5.32 -2.40 12.45
C LYS A 72 -6.68 -1.83 12.06
N ARG A 73 -6.87 -0.53 12.24
CA ARG A 73 -8.10 0.17 11.81
C ARG A 73 -8.29 0.08 10.30
N LEU A 74 -7.23 0.35 9.53
CA LEU A 74 -7.26 0.24 8.07
C LEU A 74 -7.62 -1.17 7.60
N ALA A 75 -6.99 -2.20 8.18
CA ALA A 75 -7.29 -3.58 7.84
C ALA A 75 -8.77 -3.92 8.08
N ALA A 76 -9.34 -3.49 9.20
CA ALA A 76 -10.75 -3.68 9.51
C ALA A 76 -11.67 -2.96 8.51
N GLU A 77 -11.32 -1.75 8.11
CA GLU A 77 -12.07 -0.99 7.10
C GLU A 77 -11.99 -1.62 5.71
N LEU A 78 -10.84 -2.15 5.33
CA LEU A 78 -10.68 -2.91 4.07
C LEU A 78 -11.56 -4.17 4.06
N ASP A 79 -11.63 -4.89 5.17
CA ASP A 79 -12.48 -6.07 5.29
C ASP A 79 -13.96 -5.75 5.21
N SER A 80 -14.40 -4.66 5.83
CA SER A 80 -15.83 -4.29 5.90
C SER A 80 -16.33 -3.51 4.69
N ARG A 81 -15.50 -2.64 4.10
CA ARG A 81 -15.89 -1.72 3.02
C ARG A 81 -15.34 -2.10 1.66
N GLY A 82 -14.28 -2.89 1.61
CA GLY A 82 -13.57 -3.25 0.40
C GLY A 82 -12.53 -2.23 -0.04
N THR A 83 -11.58 -2.68 -0.85
CA THR A 83 -10.40 -1.92 -1.26
C THR A 83 -10.75 -0.64 -2.03
N VAL A 84 -11.67 -0.73 -2.98
CA VAL A 84 -12.04 0.43 -3.84
C VAL A 84 -12.65 1.56 -3.01
N GLU A 85 -13.55 1.23 -2.09
CA GLU A 85 -14.22 2.20 -1.22
C GLU A 85 -13.20 2.91 -0.31
N VAL A 86 -12.31 2.15 0.29
CA VAL A 86 -11.25 2.70 1.16
C VAL A 86 -10.28 3.59 0.38
N LEU A 87 -9.85 3.18 -0.81
CA LEU A 87 -8.98 4.01 -1.65
C LEU A 87 -9.66 5.30 -2.09
N ARG A 88 -10.97 5.27 -2.33
CA ARG A 88 -11.73 6.46 -2.76
C ARG A 88 -11.97 7.46 -1.63
N HIS A 89 -12.31 6.96 -0.44
CA HIS A 89 -12.84 7.80 0.64
C HIS A 89 -11.94 7.90 1.86
N GLY A 90 -10.88 7.09 1.92
CA GLY A 90 -9.99 7.06 3.07
C GLY A 90 -10.62 6.41 4.30
N VAL A 91 -9.94 6.55 5.42
CA VAL A 91 -10.32 5.96 6.71
C VAL A 91 -10.32 7.04 7.78
N VAL A 92 -11.36 7.05 8.60
CA VAL A 92 -11.43 7.89 9.81
C VAL A 92 -10.98 7.05 11.00
N ASP A 93 -9.96 7.53 11.69
CA ASP A 93 -9.45 6.92 12.91
C ASP A 93 -9.32 8.00 14.00
N LEU A 94 -9.94 7.77 15.14
CA LEU A 94 -9.99 8.72 16.27
C LEU A 94 -10.35 10.17 15.84
N GLY A 95 -11.24 10.30 14.87
CA GLY A 95 -11.70 11.58 14.36
C GLY A 95 -10.77 12.24 13.32
N VAL A 96 -9.70 11.60 12.93
CA VAL A 96 -8.77 12.08 11.88
C VAL A 96 -8.98 11.28 10.60
N THR A 97 -9.15 11.97 9.49
CA THR A 97 -9.28 11.32 8.17
C THR A 97 -7.91 11.16 7.52
N ILE A 98 -7.53 9.93 7.21
CA ILE A 98 -6.34 9.61 6.42
C ILE A 98 -6.77 9.13 5.05
N ARG A 99 -6.29 9.78 3.99
CA ARG A 99 -6.51 9.35 2.61
C ARG A 99 -5.55 8.23 2.25
N LEU A 100 -6.04 7.23 1.51
CA LEU A 100 -5.23 6.08 1.11
C LEU A 100 -4.78 6.13 -0.34
N ALA A 101 -5.30 7.06 -1.13
CA ALA A 101 -4.86 7.33 -2.50
C ALA A 101 -5.31 8.74 -2.92
N PHE A 102 -4.55 9.33 -3.84
CA PHE A 102 -4.94 10.57 -4.50
C PHE A 102 -5.12 10.30 -5.99
N PHE A 103 -6.30 10.60 -6.52
CA PHE A 103 -6.64 10.36 -7.91
C PHE A 103 -6.14 11.49 -8.79
N LYS A 104 -5.98 11.19 -10.08
CA LYS A 104 -5.53 12.17 -11.06
C LYS A 104 -6.49 13.36 -11.10
N PRO A 105 -6.01 14.61 -10.94
CA PRO A 105 -6.84 15.79 -11.04
C PRO A 105 -7.48 15.91 -12.44
N ALA A 106 -8.68 16.50 -12.48
CA ALA A 106 -9.38 16.73 -13.74
C ALA A 106 -8.66 17.75 -14.66
N HIS A 107 -7.82 18.60 -14.06
CA HIS A 107 -7.01 19.60 -14.76
C HIS A 107 -5.71 19.88 -13.99
N GLY A 108 -4.68 20.39 -14.69
CA GLY A 108 -3.39 20.74 -14.12
C GLY A 108 -3.28 22.14 -13.52
N LEU A 109 -4.41 22.75 -13.11
CA LEU A 109 -4.43 24.14 -12.61
C LEU A 109 -4.03 24.27 -11.13
N THR A 110 -4.00 23.15 -10.40
CA THR A 110 -3.65 23.12 -8.99
C THR A 110 -2.41 22.25 -8.78
N PRO A 111 -1.19 22.85 -8.70
CA PRO A 111 0.04 22.09 -8.56
C PRO A 111 0.08 21.16 -7.35
N GLU A 112 -0.58 21.52 -6.26
CA GLU A 112 -0.66 20.67 -5.05
C GLU A 112 -1.41 19.37 -5.30
N LEU A 113 -2.50 19.38 -6.05
CA LEU A 113 -3.24 18.18 -6.41
C LEU A 113 -2.43 17.24 -7.32
N GLU A 114 -1.66 17.82 -8.25
CA GLU A 114 -0.71 17.06 -9.08
C GLU A 114 0.38 16.41 -8.21
N ARG A 115 0.95 17.15 -7.28
CA ARG A 115 1.98 16.66 -6.36
C ARG A 115 1.46 15.48 -5.53
N LEU A 116 0.26 15.58 -5.00
CA LEU A 116 -0.37 14.50 -4.21
C LEU A 116 -0.62 13.27 -5.06
N TYR A 117 -1.11 13.45 -6.28
CA TYR A 117 -1.32 12.33 -7.21
C TYR A 117 0.00 11.61 -7.56
N GLU A 118 1.05 12.37 -7.85
CA GLU A 118 2.36 11.83 -8.17
C GLU A 118 3.04 11.16 -6.96
N ALA A 119 2.64 11.49 -5.75
CA ALA A 119 3.16 10.90 -4.53
C ALA A 119 2.56 9.53 -4.20
N ASN A 120 1.56 9.05 -4.93
CA ASN A 120 1.11 7.68 -4.80
C ASN A 120 2.27 6.71 -5.08
N ARG A 121 2.36 5.66 -4.26
CA ARG A 121 3.41 4.64 -4.35
C ARG A 121 2.80 3.35 -4.88
N VAL A 122 3.04 3.03 -6.13
CA VAL A 122 2.67 1.74 -6.71
C VAL A 122 3.86 0.81 -6.63
N SER A 123 3.67 -0.37 -6.07
CA SER A 123 4.76 -1.32 -5.83
C SER A 123 4.42 -2.72 -6.30
N VAL A 124 5.46 -3.50 -6.57
CA VAL A 124 5.37 -4.91 -6.90
C VAL A 124 6.18 -5.71 -5.88
N THR A 125 5.61 -6.81 -5.42
CA THR A 125 6.25 -7.76 -4.52
C THR A 125 6.10 -9.16 -5.09
N ARG A 126 7.21 -9.91 -5.14
CA ARG A 126 7.21 -11.31 -5.58
C ARG A 126 7.22 -12.24 -4.38
N GLN A 127 6.67 -13.44 -4.57
CA GLN A 127 6.66 -14.51 -3.57
C GLN A 127 6.12 -14.04 -2.22
N LEU A 128 4.93 -13.42 -2.26
CA LEU A 128 4.28 -12.83 -1.10
C LEU A 128 3.56 -13.86 -0.27
N ALA A 129 3.97 -14.03 0.99
CA ALA A 129 3.23 -14.83 1.96
C ALA A 129 1.96 -14.08 2.38
N TYR A 130 0.80 -14.63 2.05
CA TYR A 130 -0.50 -13.99 2.27
C TYR A 130 -1.27 -14.57 3.46
N GLU A 131 -0.79 -15.66 4.01
CA GLU A 131 -1.45 -16.37 5.09
C GLU A 131 -0.47 -16.59 6.26
N PRO A 132 -0.80 -16.10 7.47
CA PRO A 132 0.09 -16.23 8.62
C PRO A 132 0.43 -17.69 8.92
N GLY A 133 1.72 -17.98 9.10
CA GLY A 133 2.20 -19.32 9.43
C GLY A 133 2.17 -20.32 8.27
N SER A 134 1.77 -19.92 7.07
CA SER A 134 1.79 -20.75 5.86
C SER A 134 3.06 -20.53 5.05
N ILE A 135 3.53 -21.57 4.36
CA ILE A 135 4.59 -21.49 3.36
C ILE A 135 4.07 -21.11 1.97
N LYS A 136 2.74 -20.99 1.82
CA LYS A 136 2.13 -20.61 0.55
C LYS A 136 2.39 -19.15 0.24
N THR A 137 2.82 -18.90 -0.99
CA THR A 137 3.08 -17.56 -1.51
C THR A 137 2.29 -17.32 -2.78
N LEU A 138 1.96 -16.05 -3.02
CA LEU A 138 1.53 -15.57 -4.33
C LEU A 138 2.78 -15.26 -5.16
N ASP A 139 2.76 -15.58 -6.44
CA ASP A 139 3.91 -15.33 -7.31
C ASP A 139 4.21 -13.84 -7.42
N MET A 140 3.16 -13.03 -7.53
CA MET A 140 3.28 -11.58 -7.64
C MET A 140 2.07 -10.86 -7.06
N ALA A 141 2.31 -9.75 -6.38
CA ALA A 141 1.27 -8.84 -5.92
C ALA A 141 1.60 -7.40 -6.33
N LEU A 142 0.59 -6.66 -6.76
CA LEU A 142 0.65 -5.23 -7.03
C LEU A 142 -0.07 -4.49 -5.93
N LEU A 143 0.58 -3.47 -5.38
CA LEU A 143 0.08 -2.69 -4.26
C LEU A 143 0.02 -1.20 -4.60
N VAL A 144 -0.96 -0.52 -4.05
CA VAL A 144 -1.06 0.94 -4.07
C VAL A 144 -0.97 1.43 -2.62
N ASN A 145 0.06 2.22 -2.33
CA ASN A 145 0.29 2.78 -1.00
C ASN A 145 0.27 1.72 0.11
N GLY A 146 0.85 0.55 -0.17
CA GLY A 146 0.91 -0.57 0.75
C GLY A 146 -0.36 -1.45 0.80
N ILE A 147 -1.38 -1.15 0.00
CA ILE A 147 -2.64 -1.90 -0.06
C ILE A 147 -2.63 -2.81 -1.29
N PRO A 148 -2.76 -4.13 -1.14
CA PRO A 148 -2.85 -5.04 -2.29
C PRO A 148 -4.06 -4.72 -3.16
N THR A 149 -3.84 -4.59 -4.46
CA THR A 149 -4.89 -4.28 -5.45
C THR A 149 -5.04 -5.34 -6.50
N ALA A 150 -3.98 -6.07 -6.82
CA ALA A 150 -4.00 -7.16 -7.78
C ALA A 150 -2.97 -8.22 -7.41
N THR A 151 -3.27 -9.46 -7.71
CA THR A 151 -2.37 -10.59 -7.51
C THR A 151 -2.30 -11.42 -8.79
N ALA A 152 -1.17 -12.09 -9.01
CA ALA A 152 -0.97 -12.98 -10.13
C ALA A 152 -0.32 -14.29 -9.69
N GLU A 153 -0.85 -15.37 -10.22
CA GLU A 153 -0.25 -16.70 -10.22
C GLU A 153 0.23 -16.97 -11.64
N LEU A 154 1.52 -17.18 -11.80
CA LEU A 154 2.13 -17.38 -13.12
C LEU A 154 2.33 -18.87 -13.38
N LYS A 155 1.81 -19.36 -14.47
CA LYS A 155 1.90 -20.77 -14.88
C LYS A 155 2.56 -20.92 -16.24
#